data_cbfa0fbf10bb3c34735a09b0b8e2cdc8
#
_entry.id   cbfa0fbf10bb3c34735a09b0b8e2cdc8
#
_cell.length_a   1.000
_cell.length_b   1.000
_cell.length_c   1.000
_cell.angle_alpha   90.00
_cell.angle_beta   90.00
_cell.angle_gamma   90.00
#
_symmetry.space_group_name_H-M   'P 1'
#
loop_
_entity.id
_entity.type
_entity.pdbx_description
1 polymer ?
#
loop_
_entity_poly.entity_id
_entity_poly.type
_entity_poly.pdbx_seq_one_letter_code
_entity_poly.pdbx_strand_id
1 'polypeptide(L)'
;MAGSSSSGVFNSLRATLGAREAELVEIPLIQPADPFLDMAGEDLRRRIFLTENENGDSLCLRPEFTIPVCRNHIALNAATPKRYAYVGEVFRQHRDGAAEFLQAGIEDLGASDEAASDARSIADALSCVRAAAPEAELEIVLGDQSVFAGMLKALGLPQGWRKKLLRSFGDANSMEQVLAELTGAQRRDPLPETLAGLVAEGDESGLARMLEAEMLEAGISPSAGRSPAEIARRLIEKEDLAATRFPASALDLLKQFLETRVSLDSAAVTLRAFASEHTLDLAAVLQKFEARSEAIANAGIATKDIIYDASFGRPLDYYTGLVYEIRAPGVEKEGVLAGGGRYDRLLTMLGASENIPGVGFSIWLDRLQMLAGEKK
;
A
#
# COMPACT_ATOMS: atom_id res chain seq x y z
N MET A 1 -20.72 1.50 -26.87
CA MET A 1 -21.82 1.13 -25.96
C MET A 1 -21.53 -0.29 -25.50
N ALA A 2 -20.76 -0.44 -24.44
CA ALA A 2 -20.60 -1.71 -23.77
C ALA A 2 -21.91 -1.98 -23.02
N GLY A 3 -22.62 -3.03 -23.42
CA GLY A 3 -23.79 -3.48 -22.70
C GLY A 3 -23.36 -3.82 -21.27
N SER A 4 -23.78 -3.02 -20.30
CA SER A 4 -23.69 -3.38 -18.90
C SER A 4 -24.49 -4.68 -18.73
N SER A 5 -23.80 -5.80 -18.78
CA SER A 5 -24.37 -7.02 -18.29
C SER A 5 -24.70 -6.76 -16.81
N SER A 6 -25.98 -6.67 -16.52
CA SER A 6 -26.51 -6.72 -15.17
C SER A 6 -26.26 -8.12 -14.61
N SER A 7 -24.96 -8.45 -14.38
CA SER A 7 -24.59 -9.72 -13.79
C SER A 7 -25.17 -9.78 -12.38
N GLY A 8 -25.57 -10.95 -11.93
CA GLY A 8 -26.10 -11.15 -10.58
C GLY A 8 -25.12 -10.63 -9.53
N VAL A 9 -23.81 -10.86 -9.75
CA VAL A 9 -22.70 -10.37 -8.91
C VAL A 9 -22.71 -8.84 -8.80
N PHE A 10 -22.82 -8.09 -9.90
CA PHE A 10 -22.83 -6.63 -9.89
C PHE A 10 -24.01 -6.07 -9.08
N ASN A 11 -25.21 -6.60 -9.31
CA ASN A 11 -26.42 -6.16 -8.61
C ASN A 11 -26.36 -6.49 -7.11
N SER A 12 -25.89 -7.68 -6.76
CA SER A 12 -25.71 -8.11 -5.36
C SER A 12 -24.70 -7.22 -4.64
N LEU A 13 -23.57 -6.94 -5.29
CA LEU A 13 -22.53 -6.08 -4.73
C LEU A 13 -23.03 -4.65 -4.51
N ARG A 14 -23.71 -4.07 -5.51
CA ARG A 14 -24.26 -2.71 -5.42
C ARG A 14 -25.30 -2.59 -4.30
N ALA A 15 -26.16 -3.58 -4.16
CA ALA A 15 -27.14 -3.63 -3.06
C ALA A 15 -26.44 -3.73 -1.69
N THR A 16 -25.40 -4.57 -1.59
CA THR A 16 -24.64 -4.74 -0.35
C THR A 16 -23.89 -3.46 0.03
N LEU A 17 -23.24 -2.79 -0.92
CA LEU A 17 -22.57 -1.49 -0.69
C LEU A 17 -23.57 -0.41 -0.25
N GLY A 18 -24.74 -0.35 -0.90
CA GLY A 18 -25.80 0.60 -0.54
C GLY A 18 -26.37 0.40 0.87
N ALA A 19 -26.30 -0.83 1.41
CA ALA A 19 -26.73 -1.13 2.78
C ALA A 19 -25.67 -0.80 3.85
N ARG A 20 -24.46 -0.29 3.47
CA ARG A 20 -23.32 -0.06 4.37
C ARG A 20 -23.16 1.37 4.87
N GLU A 21 -24.19 2.19 4.83
CA GLU A 21 -24.18 3.59 5.27
C GLU A 21 -23.03 4.40 4.62
N ALA A 22 -22.73 4.09 3.36
CA ALA A 22 -21.73 4.77 2.56
C ALA A 22 -22.39 5.51 1.39
N GLU A 23 -22.00 6.77 1.18
CA GLU A 23 -22.49 7.57 0.07
C GLU A 23 -21.84 7.10 -1.24
N LEU A 24 -22.66 6.75 -2.23
CA LEU A 24 -22.14 6.41 -3.54
C LEU A 24 -21.57 7.65 -4.22
N VAL A 25 -20.27 7.58 -4.57
CA VAL A 25 -19.56 8.69 -5.23
C VAL A 25 -19.23 8.34 -6.68
N GLU A 26 -19.46 9.32 -7.56
CA GLU A 26 -19.02 9.24 -8.95
C GLU A 26 -17.69 9.96 -9.12
N ILE A 27 -16.69 9.24 -9.58
CA ILE A 27 -15.35 9.75 -9.80
C ILE A 27 -15.06 9.77 -11.31
N PRO A 28 -14.58 10.87 -11.89
CA PRO A 28 -14.19 10.93 -13.29
C PRO A 28 -13.14 9.89 -13.68
N LEU A 29 -13.19 9.39 -14.91
CA LEU A 29 -12.22 8.42 -15.45
C LEU A 29 -10.83 9.04 -15.61
N ILE A 30 -10.80 10.29 -16.09
CA ILE A 30 -9.56 11.04 -16.31
C ILE A 30 -9.21 11.77 -15.02
N GLN A 31 -7.99 11.58 -14.57
CA GLN A 31 -7.44 12.13 -13.33
C GLN A 31 -6.09 12.82 -13.58
N PRO A 32 -5.68 13.81 -12.76
CA PRO A 32 -4.29 14.24 -12.74
C PRO A 32 -3.35 13.09 -12.43
N ALA A 33 -2.23 12.98 -13.15
CA ALA A 33 -1.31 11.86 -13.03
C ALA A 33 -0.40 11.96 -11.80
N ASP A 34 0.00 13.17 -11.41
CA ASP A 34 0.99 13.40 -10.35
C ASP A 34 0.68 12.69 -9.02
N PRO A 35 -0.56 12.74 -8.46
CA PRO A 35 -0.85 12.05 -7.21
C PRO A 35 -0.60 10.54 -7.26
N PHE A 36 -0.83 9.92 -8.41
CA PHE A 36 -0.57 8.49 -8.58
C PHE A 36 0.92 8.21 -8.80
N LEU A 37 1.62 9.07 -9.55
CA LEU A 37 3.05 8.94 -9.79
C LEU A 37 3.87 9.13 -8.51
N ASP A 38 3.40 9.96 -7.58
CA ASP A 38 4.08 10.22 -6.31
C ASP A 38 3.81 9.16 -5.23
N MET A 39 2.60 8.57 -5.21
CA MET A 39 2.12 7.73 -4.12
C MET A 39 1.92 6.26 -4.49
N ALA A 40 1.84 5.95 -5.78
CA ALA A 40 1.80 4.57 -6.23
C ALA A 40 3.19 3.93 -6.15
N GLY A 41 3.28 2.75 -5.60
CA GLY A 41 4.50 1.94 -5.66
C GLY A 41 4.95 1.72 -7.12
N GLU A 42 6.21 1.41 -7.32
CA GLU A 42 6.85 1.28 -8.65
C GLU A 42 6.08 0.36 -9.61
N ASP A 43 5.44 -0.70 -9.09
CA ASP A 43 4.67 -1.63 -9.91
C ASP A 43 3.42 -0.98 -10.51
N LEU A 44 2.65 -0.24 -9.71
CA LEU A 44 1.46 0.46 -10.22
C LEU A 44 1.87 1.64 -11.12
N ARG A 45 2.91 2.38 -10.76
CA ARG A 45 3.44 3.51 -11.53
C ARG A 45 3.74 3.14 -12.99
N ARG A 46 4.33 1.97 -13.22
CA ARG A 46 4.65 1.46 -14.57
C ARG A 46 3.44 1.04 -15.38
N ARG A 47 2.28 0.91 -14.76
CA ARG A 47 1.05 0.42 -15.36
C ARG A 47 0.01 1.51 -15.60
N ILE A 48 0.32 2.77 -15.30
CA ILE A 48 -0.59 3.90 -15.49
C ILE A 48 -0.66 4.25 -16.98
N PHE A 49 -1.89 4.43 -17.49
CA PHE A 49 -2.12 5.01 -18.79
C PHE A 49 -2.02 6.53 -18.69
N LEU A 50 -0.94 7.10 -19.20
CA LEU A 50 -0.70 8.54 -19.18
C LEU A 50 -1.22 9.19 -20.46
N THR A 51 -1.68 10.44 -20.33
CA THR A 51 -2.07 11.33 -21.43
C THR A 51 -1.80 12.78 -21.02
N GLU A 52 -2.06 13.73 -21.91
CA GLU A 52 -1.91 15.16 -21.65
C GLU A 52 -3.17 15.91 -22.13
N ASN A 53 -3.49 17.03 -21.48
CA ASN A 53 -4.50 17.95 -21.99
C ASN A 53 -3.87 19.00 -22.94
N GLU A 54 -4.72 19.89 -23.50
CA GLU A 54 -4.28 20.95 -24.40
C GLU A 54 -3.31 21.96 -23.76
N ASN A 55 -3.26 22.03 -22.43
CA ASN A 55 -2.36 22.93 -21.69
C ASN A 55 -1.02 22.25 -21.33
N GLY A 56 -0.85 20.94 -21.66
CA GLY A 56 0.33 20.18 -21.29
C GLY A 56 0.29 19.61 -19.86
N ASP A 57 -0.86 19.65 -19.18
CA ASP A 57 -0.98 19.02 -17.86
C ASP A 57 -0.99 17.50 -18.00
N SER A 58 -0.22 16.82 -17.16
CA SER A 58 -0.13 15.35 -17.14
C SER A 58 -1.39 14.75 -16.53
N LEU A 59 -2.07 13.92 -17.29
CA LEU A 59 -3.30 13.23 -16.93
C LEU A 59 -3.12 11.72 -17.04
N CYS A 60 -4.04 10.96 -16.42
CA CYS A 60 -4.09 9.52 -16.56
C CYS A 60 -5.53 8.99 -16.56
N LEU A 61 -5.72 7.78 -17.08
CA LEU A 61 -6.91 6.98 -16.77
C LEU A 61 -6.76 6.46 -15.34
N ARG A 62 -7.81 6.63 -14.52
CA ARG A 62 -7.76 6.26 -13.09
C ARG A 62 -7.34 4.79 -12.89
N PRO A 63 -6.21 4.52 -12.21
CA PRO A 63 -5.74 3.16 -11.99
C PRO A 63 -6.35 2.50 -10.75
N GLU A 64 -7.02 3.28 -9.88
CA GLU A 64 -7.67 2.85 -8.63
C GLU A 64 -8.61 3.97 -8.13
N PHE A 65 -9.33 3.76 -7.03
CA PHE A 65 -10.33 4.70 -6.53
C PHE A 65 -9.92 5.46 -5.26
N THR A 66 -9.03 4.94 -4.44
CA THR A 66 -8.72 5.51 -3.11
C THR A 66 -8.20 6.96 -3.22
N ILE A 67 -7.19 7.19 -4.06
CA ILE A 67 -6.63 8.55 -4.27
C ILE A 67 -7.69 9.51 -4.81
N PRO A 68 -8.45 9.19 -5.88
CA PRO A 68 -9.52 10.05 -6.38
C PRO A 68 -10.62 10.35 -5.36
N VAL A 69 -11.06 9.36 -4.58
CA VAL A 69 -12.07 9.56 -3.53
C VAL A 69 -11.55 10.50 -2.45
N CYS A 70 -10.32 10.29 -1.98
CA CYS A 70 -9.68 11.18 -1.00
C CYS A 70 -9.55 12.62 -1.53
N ARG A 71 -9.14 12.79 -2.80
CA ARG A 71 -9.06 14.12 -3.43
C ARG A 71 -10.43 14.78 -3.58
N ASN A 72 -11.45 14.02 -3.94
CA ASN A 72 -12.83 14.53 -3.99
C ASN A 72 -13.31 14.98 -2.61
N HIS A 73 -13.02 14.21 -1.55
CA HIS A 73 -13.33 14.61 -0.17
C HIS A 73 -12.68 15.93 0.21
N ILE A 74 -11.38 16.10 -0.10
CA ILE A 74 -10.63 17.34 0.16
C ILE A 74 -11.23 18.51 -0.65
N ALA A 75 -11.48 18.32 -1.95
CA ALA A 75 -12.02 19.37 -2.82
C ALA A 75 -13.41 19.86 -2.39
N LEU A 76 -14.24 18.97 -1.87
CA LEU A 76 -15.56 19.30 -1.33
C LEU A 76 -15.49 19.90 0.10
N ASN A 77 -14.32 19.90 0.73
CA ASN A 77 -14.16 20.24 2.15
C ASN A 77 -15.21 19.54 3.03
N ALA A 78 -15.40 18.23 2.77
CA ALA A 78 -16.47 17.46 3.38
C ALA A 78 -16.18 17.20 4.86
N ALA A 79 -17.24 17.21 5.67
CA ALA A 79 -17.12 16.90 7.09
C ALA A 79 -16.76 15.43 7.32
N THR A 80 -16.02 15.15 8.39
CA THR A 80 -15.66 13.83 8.88
C THR A 80 -16.43 13.48 10.17
N PRO A 81 -16.70 12.21 10.48
CA PRO A 81 -16.39 11.04 9.65
C PRO A 81 -17.26 10.95 8.40
N LYS A 82 -16.73 10.40 7.31
CA LYS A 82 -17.45 10.23 6.06
C LYS A 82 -17.09 8.90 5.39
N ARG A 83 -18.10 8.20 4.87
CA ARG A 83 -17.90 6.93 4.15
C ARG A 83 -18.36 7.08 2.71
N TYR A 84 -17.52 6.66 1.77
CA TYR A 84 -17.80 6.69 0.33
C TYR A 84 -17.77 5.30 -0.24
N ALA A 85 -18.83 4.92 -0.97
CA ALA A 85 -18.84 3.71 -1.79
C ALA A 85 -18.61 4.09 -3.26
N TYR A 86 -17.98 3.20 -4.00
CA TYR A 86 -17.75 3.37 -5.43
C TYR A 86 -17.90 2.05 -6.18
N VAL A 87 -18.26 2.15 -7.46
CA VAL A 87 -18.24 1.06 -8.43
C VAL A 87 -17.89 1.65 -9.80
N GLY A 88 -16.92 1.10 -10.51
CA GLY A 88 -16.59 1.53 -11.85
C GLY A 88 -15.30 0.93 -12.40
N GLU A 89 -14.97 1.32 -13.62
CA GLU A 89 -13.80 0.87 -14.34
C GLU A 89 -12.52 1.49 -13.75
N VAL A 90 -11.45 0.70 -13.74
CA VAL A 90 -10.06 1.13 -13.52
C VAL A 90 -9.18 0.58 -14.63
N PHE A 91 -8.06 1.27 -14.88
CA PHE A 91 -7.23 1.04 -16.05
C PHE A 91 -5.79 0.81 -15.63
N ARG A 92 -5.24 -0.36 -15.96
CA ARG A 92 -3.83 -0.68 -15.70
C ARG A 92 -3.25 -1.44 -16.88
N GLN A 93 -2.08 -1.03 -17.33
CA GLN A 93 -1.35 -1.77 -18.36
C GLN A 93 -0.96 -3.14 -17.83
N HIS A 94 -1.26 -4.18 -18.59
CA HIS A 94 -0.85 -5.56 -18.34
C HIS A 94 -0.21 -6.11 -19.60
N ARG A 95 0.80 -6.96 -19.46
CA ARG A 95 1.39 -7.68 -20.61
C ARG A 95 0.40 -8.68 -21.18
N ASP A 96 -0.29 -9.38 -20.27
CA ASP A 96 -1.28 -10.41 -20.59
C ASP A 96 -2.55 -10.12 -19.78
N GLY A 97 -3.71 -10.01 -20.44
CA GLY A 97 -5.00 -9.79 -19.83
C GLY A 97 -5.63 -8.42 -20.14
N ALA A 98 -6.81 -8.18 -19.58
CA ALA A 98 -7.54 -6.95 -19.80
C ALA A 98 -6.85 -5.76 -19.08
N ALA A 99 -6.72 -4.65 -19.80
CA ALA A 99 -6.21 -3.40 -19.26
C ALA A 99 -7.29 -2.59 -18.52
N GLU A 100 -8.53 -2.94 -18.70
CA GLU A 100 -9.73 -2.36 -18.09
C GLU A 100 -10.47 -3.44 -17.31
N PHE A 101 -10.82 -3.14 -16.06
CA PHE A 101 -11.57 -4.03 -15.19
C PHE A 101 -12.38 -3.27 -14.15
N LEU A 102 -13.43 -3.90 -13.62
CA LEU A 102 -14.31 -3.27 -12.64
C LEU A 102 -13.80 -3.43 -11.22
N GLN A 103 -13.79 -2.32 -10.50
CA GLN A 103 -13.58 -2.29 -9.05
C GLN A 103 -14.80 -1.71 -8.33
N ALA A 104 -15.03 -2.20 -7.12
CA ALA A 104 -15.97 -1.62 -6.17
C ALA A 104 -15.32 -1.59 -4.79
N GLY A 105 -15.78 -0.69 -3.92
CA GLY A 105 -15.21 -0.60 -2.58
C GLY A 105 -15.83 0.48 -1.72
N ILE A 106 -15.27 0.63 -0.52
CA ILE A 106 -15.63 1.69 0.43
C ILE A 106 -14.34 2.31 0.97
N GLU A 107 -14.33 3.64 1.06
CA GLU A 107 -13.35 4.43 1.78
C GLU A 107 -14.02 5.06 3.00
N ASP A 108 -13.48 4.83 4.19
CA ASP A 108 -13.94 5.32 5.49
C ASP A 108 -12.94 6.35 6.01
N LEU A 109 -13.33 7.62 5.99
CA LEU A 109 -12.46 8.76 6.25
C LEU A 109 -12.83 9.47 7.55
N GLY A 110 -11.85 9.72 8.40
CA GLY A 110 -11.98 10.51 9.61
C GLY A 110 -12.66 9.79 10.78
N ALA A 111 -12.75 8.46 10.76
CA ALA A 111 -13.23 7.70 11.92
C ALA A 111 -12.25 7.83 13.09
N SER A 112 -12.76 8.21 14.28
CA SER A 112 -11.94 8.41 15.48
C SER A 112 -11.50 7.10 16.16
N ASP A 113 -12.27 6.03 15.99
CA ASP A 113 -11.93 4.69 16.49
C ASP A 113 -11.26 3.90 15.39
N GLU A 114 -9.90 3.85 15.45
CA GLU A 114 -9.08 3.14 14.47
C GLU A 114 -9.42 1.64 14.44
N ALA A 115 -9.55 1.00 15.60
CA ALA A 115 -9.77 -0.43 15.69
C ALA A 115 -11.15 -0.84 15.16
N ALA A 116 -12.19 -0.09 15.52
CA ALA A 116 -13.54 -0.34 15.04
C ALA A 116 -13.67 -0.10 13.51
N SER A 117 -13.01 0.95 12.97
CA SER A 117 -13.05 1.23 11.53
C SER A 117 -12.27 0.20 10.72
N ASP A 118 -11.14 -0.31 11.23
CA ASP A 118 -10.38 -1.40 10.62
C ASP A 118 -11.22 -2.69 10.57
N ALA A 119 -11.85 -3.07 11.68
CA ALA A 119 -12.72 -4.24 11.75
C ALA A 119 -13.92 -4.12 10.80
N ARG A 120 -14.54 -2.93 10.74
CA ARG A 120 -15.65 -2.64 9.82
C ARG A 120 -15.23 -2.77 8.37
N SER A 121 -14.04 -2.28 8.00
CA SER A 121 -13.51 -2.42 6.65
C SER A 121 -13.41 -3.89 6.21
N ILE A 122 -12.87 -4.77 7.07
CA ILE A 122 -12.79 -6.21 6.80
C ILE A 122 -14.18 -6.83 6.71
N ALA A 123 -15.08 -6.49 7.66
CA ALA A 123 -16.45 -7.03 7.70
C ALA A 123 -17.25 -6.66 6.45
N ASP A 124 -17.12 -5.41 5.99
CA ASP A 124 -17.79 -4.92 4.78
C ASP A 124 -17.25 -5.61 3.53
N ALA A 125 -15.92 -5.71 3.41
CA ALA A 125 -15.30 -6.43 2.30
C ALA A 125 -15.72 -7.90 2.25
N LEU A 126 -15.68 -8.61 3.40
CA LEU A 126 -16.08 -9.99 3.51
C LEU A 126 -17.56 -10.18 3.17
N SER A 127 -18.43 -9.29 3.65
CA SER A 127 -19.86 -9.32 3.33
C SER A 127 -20.13 -9.13 1.84
N CYS A 128 -19.41 -8.22 1.20
CA CYS A 128 -19.52 -8.01 -0.24
C CYS A 128 -19.08 -9.25 -1.03
N VAL A 129 -17.96 -9.88 -0.64
CA VAL A 129 -17.47 -11.11 -1.29
C VAL A 129 -18.47 -12.26 -1.08
N ARG A 130 -18.97 -12.44 0.15
CA ARG A 130 -19.97 -13.47 0.48
C ARG A 130 -21.31 -13.28 -0.23
N ALA A 131 -21.76 -12.05 -0.41
CA ALA A 131 -22.99 -11.75 -1.16
C ALA A 131 -22.88 -12.15 -2.64
N ALA A 132 -21.68 -12.08 -3.21
CA ALA A 132 -21.42 -12.46 -4.60
C ALA A 132 -21.07 -13.95 -4.77
N ALA A 133 -20.42 -14.55 -3.77
CA ALA A 133 -19.94 -15.93 -3.80
C ALA A 133 -20.11 -16.60 -2.42
N PRO A 134 -21.36 -16.94 -2.02
CA PRO A 134 -21.69 -17.39 -0.67
C PRO A 134 -20.99 -18.71 -0.27
N GLU A 135 -20.81 -19.63 -1.22
CA GLU A 135 -20.24 -20.96 -0.98
C GLU A 135 -18.71 -21.01 -1.21
N ALA A 136 -18.09 -19.88 -1.54
CA ALA A 136 -16.66 -19.88 -1.81
C ALA A 136 -15.83 -20.18 -0.56
N GLU A 137 -14.83 -21.02 -0.70
CA GLU A 137 -13.78 -21.15 0.31
C GLU A 137 -12.91 -19.89 0.29
N LEU A 138 -12.80 -19.20 1.42
CA LEU A 138 -12.09 -17.94 1.52
C LEU A 138 -10.95 -18.04 2.55
N GLU A 139 -9.80 -17.49 2.19
CA GLU A 139 -8.68 -17.23 3.08
C GLU A 139 -8.58 -15.72 3.31
N ILE A 140 -8.40 -15.31 4.55
CA ILE A 140 -8.10 -13.90 4.91
C ILE A 140 -6.68 -13.84 5.42
N VAL A 141 -5.84 -13.06 4.75
CA VAL A 141 -4.47 -12.76 5.17
C VAL A 141 -4.39 -11.31 5.63
N LEU A 142 -3.78 -11.09 6.78
CA LEU A 142 -3.63 -9.79 7.42
C LEU A 142 -2.16 -9.54 7.74
N GLY A 143 -1.68 -8.34 7.40
CA GLY A 143 -0.40 -7.80 7.85
C GLY A 143 -0.60 -6.47 8.58
N ASP A 144 0.46 -5.98 9.19
CA ASP A 144 0.41 -4.70 9.89
C ASP A 144 1.72 -3.93 9.72
N GLN A 145 1.67 -2.91 8.89
CA GLN A 145 2.83 -2.06 8.63
C GLN A 145 3.27 -1.28 9.89
N SER A 146 2.36 -0.99 10.82
CA SER A 146 2.69 -0.30 12.06
C SER A 146 3.49 -1.19 13.00
N VAL A 147 3.17 -2.49 13.07
CA VAL A 147 3.95 -3.48 13.83
C VAL A 147 5.34 -3.64 13.22
N PHE A 148 5.43 -3.76 11.90
CA PHE A 148 6.71 -3.80 11.18
C PHE A 148 7.55 -2.54 11.44
N ALA A 149 6.95 -1.34 11.33
CA ALA A 149 7.63 -0.07 11.66
C ALA A 149 8.11 -0.01 13.11
N GLY A 150 7.31 -0.51 14.05
CA GLY A 150 7.66 -0.66 15.46
C GLY A 150 8.87 -1.58 15.65
N MET A 151 8.88 -2.72 14.97
CA MET A 151 10.00 -3.67 14.96
C MET A 151 11.30 -3.02 14.47
N LEU A 152 11.27 -2.32 13.33
CA LEU A 152 12.43 -1.62 12.79
C LEU A 152 12.96 -0.53 13.74
N LYS A 153 12.05 0.14 14.46
CA LYS A 153 12.41 1.14 15.49
C LYS A 153 13.06 0.48 16.70
N ALA A 154 12.48 -0.60 17.20
CA ALA A 154 12.98 -1.35 18.38
C ALA A 154 14.36 -1.97 18.12
N LEU A 155 14.64 -2.35 16.88
CA LEU A 155 15.97 -2.80 16.45
C LEU A 155 17.00 -1.67 16.35
N GLY A 156 16.61 -0.41 16.55
CA GLY A 156 17.53 0.74 16.48
C GLY A 156 17.99 1.10 15.07
N LEU A 157 17.28 0.68 14.03
CA LEU A 157 17.64 1.00 12.64
C LEU A 157 17.59 2.51 12.39
N PRO A 158 18.60 3.10 11.71
CA PRO A 158 18.58 4.48 11.25
C PRO A 158 17.36 4.79 10.39
N GLN A 159 16.91 6.04 10.40
CA GLN A 159 15.69 6.47 9.71
C GLN A 159 15.68 6.12 8.22
N GLY A 160 16.80 6.27 7.53
CA GLY A 160 16.92 5.94 6.10
C GLY A 160 16.68 4.46 5.82
N TRP A 161 17.28 3.57 6.62
CA TRP A 161 17.03 2.12 6.50
C TRP A 161 15.58 1.76 6.82
N ARG A 162 15.00 2.37 7.85
CA ARG A 162 13.57 2.16 8.18
C ARG A 162 12.67 2.55 7.01
N LYS A 163 12.91 3.72 6.38
CA LYS A 163 12.16 4.15 5.20
C LYS A 163 12.31 3.17 4.04
N LYS A 164 13.54 2.68 3.79
CA LYS A 164 13.81 1.75 2.70
C LYS A 164 13.11 0.41 2.90
N LEU A 165 13.19 -0.16 4.11
CA LEU A 165 12.51 -1.41 4.46
C LEU A 165 10.98 -1.28 4.43
N LEU A 166 10.44 -0.15 4.92
CA LEU A 166 8.99 0.10 4.86
C LEU A 166 8.46 0.18 3.42
N ARG A 167 9.23 0.74 2.48
CA ARG A 167 8.87 0.74 1.06
C ARG A 167 8.91 -0.63 0.40
N SER A 168 9.72 -1.54 0.94
CA SER A 168 9.83 -2.92 0.45
C SER A 168 8.83 -3.85 1.14
N PHE A 169 8.05 -3.36 2.11
CA PHE A 169 7.10 -4.16 2.86
C PHE A 169 5.97 -4.67 1.95
N GLY A 170 5.80 -5.99 1.91
CA GLY A 170 4.83 -6.65 1.03
C GLY A 170 5.34 -7.02 -0.37
N ASP A 171 6.59 -6.69 -0.70
CA ASP A 171 7.29 -7.18 -1.88
C ASP A 171 8.49 -8.02 -1.45
N ALA A 172 8.36 -9.34 -1.54
CA ALA A 172 9.39 -10.28 -1.10
C ALA A 172 10.73 -10.07 -1.83
N ASN A 173 10.71 -9.78 -3.14
CA ASN A 173 11.92 -9.59 -3.93
C ASN A 173 12.64 -8.29 -3.51
N SER A 174 11.90 -7.20 -3.36
CA SER A 174 12.44 -5.92 -2.89
C SER A 174 12.95 -6.04 -1.46
N MET A 175 12.25 -6.75 -0.59
CA MET A 175 12.67 -6.99 0.80
C MET A 175 13.98 -7.78 0.84
N GLU A 176 14.10 -8.87 0.08
CA GLU A 176 15.33 -9.66 0.01
C GLU A 176 16.52 -8.82 -0.47
N GLN A 177 16.34 -7.99 -1.50
CA GLN A 177 17.36 -7.09 -2.00
C GLN A 177 17.81 -6.08 -0.92
N VAL A 178 16.87 -5.46 -0.21
CA VAL A 178 17.18 -4.50 0.85
C VAL A 178 17.87 -5.16 2.03
N LEU A 179 17.47 -6.37 2.41
CA LEU A 179 18.13 -7.15 3.45
C LEU A 179 19.56 -7.56 3.04
N ALA A 180 19.77 -7.92 1.77
CA ALA A 180 21.11 -8.21 1.23
C ALA A 180 22.00 -6.96 1.23
N GLU A 181 21.47 -5.79 0.91
CA GLU A 181 22.22 -4.52 1.01
C GLU A 181 22.61 -4.19 2.45
N LEU A 182 21.74 -4.43 3.43
CA LEU A 182 22.03 -4.26 4.87
C LEU A 182 23.23 -5.11 5.34
N THR A 183 23.44 -6.28 4.74
CA THR A 183 24.59 -7.15 5.05
C THR A 183 25.88 -6.72 4.39
N GLY A 184 25.84 -5.72 3.49
CA GLY A 184 26.99 -5.36 2.68
C GLY A 184 27.37 -6.40 1.62
N ALA A 185 26.49 -7.37 1.35
CA ALA A 185 26.75 -8.48 0.44
C ALA A 185 26.73 -8.08 -1.06
N GLN A 186 26.15 -6.91 -1.39
CA GLN A 186 26.16 -6.45 -2.77
C GLN A 186 27.48 -5.73 -3.12
N ARG A 187 28.15 -6.23 -4.18
CA ARG A 187 29.21 -5.48 -4.86
C ARG A 187 28.59 -4.22 -5.45
N ARG A 188 29.13 -3.07 -5.06
CA ARG A 188 28.75 -1.78 -5.63
C ARG A 188 29.76 -1.40 -6.68
N ASP A 189 29.28 -0.89 -7.79
CA ASP A 189 30.13 -0.14 -8.69
C ASP A 189 30.54 1.16 -7.98
N PRO A 190 31.82 1.49 -7.92
CA PRO A 190 32.27 2.72 -7.30
C PRO A 190 31.68 3.93 -8.04
N LEU A 191 31.27 4.93 -7.30
CA LEU A 191 30.90 6.22 -7.89
C LEU A 191 32.10 6.80 -8.64
N PRO A 192 31.90 7.51 -9.76
CA PRO A 192 32.94 8.32 -10.38
C PRO A 192 33.60 9.22 -9.33
N GLU A 193 34.92 9.38 -9.39
CA GLU A 193 35.69 10.15 -8.38
C GLU A 193 35.14 11.57 -8.17
N THR A 194 34.67 12.19 -9.26
CA THR A 194 34.07 13.53 -9.26
C THR A 194 32.77 13.61 -8.45
N LEU A 195 31.93 12.58 -8.49
CA LEU A 195 30.69 12.49 -7.72
C LEU A 195 30.96 12.05 -6.27
N ALA A 196 31.90 11.14 -6.07
CA ALA A 196 32.22 10.59 -4.75
C ALA A 196 32.67 11.66 -3.75
N GLY A 197 33.42 12.67 -4.17
CA GLY A 197 33.85 13.80 -3.34
C GLY A 197 32.64 14.61 -2.84
N LEU A 198 31.76 15.03 -3.76
CA LEU A 198 30.55 15.82 -3.42
C LEU A 198 29.58 15.05 -2.54
N VAL A 199 29.45 13.75 -2.77
CA VAL A 199 28.62 12.88 -1.94
C VAL A 199 29.18 12.76 -0.53
N ALA A 200 30.50 12.55 -0.38
CA ALA A 200 31.18 12.46 0.92
C ALA A 200 31.11 13.77 1.72
N GLU A 201 31.07 14.91 1.05
CA GLU A 201 30.92 16.24 1.66
C GLU A 201 29.45 16.58 1.96
N GLY A 202 28.50 15.82 1.45
CA GLY A 202 27.07 16.09 1.57
C GLY A 202 26.63 17.34 0.79
N ASP A 203 27.39 17.76 -0.23
CA ASP A 203 27.05 18.93 -1.07
C ASP A 203 25.95 18.58 -2.09
N GLU A 204 24.69 18.56 -1.62
CA GLU A 204 23.52 18.31 -2.45
C GLU A 204 23.43 19.28 -3.64
N SER A 205 23.74 20.55 -3.41
CA SER A 205 23.65 21.59 -4.45
C SER A 205 24.74 21.44 -5.51
N GLY A 206 25.97 21.12 -5.12
CA GLY A 206 27.08 20.86 -6.03
C GLY A 206 26.83 19.62 -6.87
N LEU A 207 26.36 18.57 -6.21
CA LEU A 207 26.01 17.31 -6.86
C LEU A 207 24.85 17.47 -7.85
N ALA A 208 23.79 18.24 -7.51
CA ALA A 208 22.66 18.51 -8.39
C ALA A 208 23.10 19.26 -9.66
N ARG A 209 23.96 20.31 -9.52
CA ARG A 209 24.50 21.05 -10.69
C ARG A 209 25.33 20.14 -11.60
N MET A 210 26.13 19.26 -11.03
CA MET A 210 26.96 18.33 -11.82
C MET A 210 26.12 17.33 -12.57
N LEU A 211 25.12 16.73 -11.91
CA LEU A 211 24.16 15.82 -12.54
C LEU A 211 23.36 16.48 -13.65
N GLU A 212 22.93 17.74 -13.46
CA GLU A 212 22.24 18.51 -14.50
C GLU A 212 23.12 18.71 -15.74
N ALA A 213 24.40 19.04 -15.54
CA ALA A 213 25.34 19.19 -16.65
C ALA A 213 25.56 17.86 -17.39
N GLU A 214 25.76 16.74 -16.68
CA GLU A 214 25.90 15.40 -17.28
C GLU A 214 24.63 14.96 -18.04
N MET A 215 23.44 15.24 -17.49
CA MET A 215 22.18 14.93 -18.17
C MET A 215 22.05 15.71 -19.47
N LEU A 216 22.36 17.02 -19.47
CA LEU A 216 22.33 17.86 -20.67
C LEU A 216 23.34 17.38 -21.73
N GLU A 217 24.56 17.01 -21.30
CA GLU A 217 25.60 16.47 -22.20
C GLU A 217 25.19 15.12 -22.82
N ALA A 218 24.47 14.30 -22.04
CA ALA A 218 23.90 13.03 -22.51
C ALA A 218 22.61 13.19 -23.35
N GLY A 219 22.12 14.45 -23.54
CA GLY A 219 20.88 14.71 -24.26
C GLY A 219 19.61 14.33 -23.50
N ILE A 220 19.72 14.19 -22.17
CA ILE A 220 18.60 13.87 -21.28
C ILE A 220 18.05 15.20 -20.71
N SER A 221 16.77 15.47 -20.91
CA SER A 221 16.14 16.64 -20.30
C SER A 221 16.10 16.51 -18.77
N PRO A 222 16.60 17.51 -18.00
CA PRO A 222 16.51 17.51 -16.53
C PRO A 222 15.07 17.48 -15.99
N SER A 223 14.08 17.78 -16.84
CA SER A 223 12.66 17.70 -16.52
C SER A 223 12.00 16.37 -16.95
N ALA A 224 12.72 15.52 -17.68
CA ALA A 224 12.23 14.20 -18.09
C ALA A 224 12.51 13.15 -17.02
N GLY A 225 11.67 13.06 -16.02
CA GLY A 225 11.82 12.09 -14.94
C GLY A 225 12.17 12.72 -13.59
N ARG A 226 13.16 12.12 -12.90
CA ARG A 226 13.63 12.66 -11.60
C ARG A 226 14.50 13.88 -11.81
N SER A 227 14.25 14.92 -11.01
CA SER A 227 15.09 16.12 -11.06
C SER A 227 16.52 15.84 -10.60
N PRO A 228 17.53 16.61 -11.09
CA PRO A 228 18.93 16.51 -10.62
C PRO A 228 19.06 16.63 -9.10
N ALA A 229 18.29 17.51 -8.46
CA ALA A 229 18.27 17.68 -7.01
C ALA A 229 17.73 16.42 -6.28
N GLU A 230 16.69 15.77 -6.82
CA GLU A 230 16.19 14.52 -6.26
C GLU A 230 17.22 13.40 -6.39
N ILE A 231 17.91 13.31 -7.52
CA ILE A 231 18.98 12.31 -7.74
C ILE A 231 20.13 12.56 -6.79
N ALA A 232 20.58 13.81 -6.62
CA ALA A 232 21.64 14.20 -5.70
C ALA A 232 21.34 13.79 -4.27
N ARG A 233 20.17 14.16 -3.76
CA ARG A 233 19.73 13.79 -2.41
C ARG A 233 19.69 12.26 -2.22
N ARG A 234 19.19 11.50 -3.19
CA ARG A 234 19.15 10.05 -3.13
C ARG A 234 20.53 9.40 -3.14
N LEU A 235 21.49 9.98 -3.87
CA LEU A 235 22.87 9.49 -3.86
C LEU A 235 23.54 9.70 -2.49
N ILE A 236 23.37 10.87 -1.88
CA ILE A 236 23.87 11.15 -0.53
C ILE A 236 23.20 10.22 0.48
N GLU A 237 21.86 10.11 0.48
CA GLU A 237 21.13 9.18 1.35
C GLU A 237 21.61 7.73 1.17
N LYS A 238 21.92 7.31 -0.05
CA LYS A 238 22.40 5.95 -0.36
C LYS A 238 23.79 5.70 0.22
N GLU A 239 24.70 6.67 0.16
CA GLU A 239 26.04 6.54 0.73
C GLU A 239 26.03 6.60 2.26
N ASP A 240 25.24 7.47 2.88
CA ASP A 240 25.01 7.50 4.33
C ASP A 240 24.49 6.17 4.86
N LEU A 241 23.53 5.58 4.12
CA LEU A 241 23.01 4.25 4.45
C LEU A 241 24.10 3.18 4.31
N ALA A 242 24.97 3.31 3.31
CA ALA A 242 26.05 2.38 3.06
C ALA A 242 27.13 2.39 4.16
N ALA A 243 27.37 3.56 4.75
CA ALA A 243 28.31 3.70 5.86
C ALA A 243 27.79 3.08 7.17
N THR A 244 26.47 2.87 7.26
CA THR A 244 25.84 2.31 8.45
C THR A 244 25.96 0.77 8.45
N ARG A 245 26.72 0.23 9.38
CA ARG A 245 26.77 -1.22 9.63
C ARG A 245 25.68 -1.60 10.62
N PHE A 246 24.84 -2.54 10.21
CA PHE A 246 23.82 -3.10 11.07
C PHE A 246 24.33 -4.40 11.71
N PRO A 247 24.12 -4.61 13.03
CA PRO A 247 24.53 -5.84 13.69
C PRO A 247 23.88 -7.07 13.05
N ALA A 248 24.65 -8.12 12.79
CA ALA A 248 24.13 -9.35 12.21
C ALA A 248 22.99 -9.95 13.06
N SER A 249 23.13 -9.88 14.39
CA SER A 249 22.09 -10.34 15.32
C SER A 249 20.75 -9.62 15.14
N ALA A 250 20.75 -8.33 14.89
CA ALA A 250 19.52 -7.57 14.68
C ALA A 250 18.88 -7.87 13.31
N LEU A 251 19.70 -8.20 12.31
CA LEU A 251 19.19 -8.69 11.02
C LEU A 251 18.56 -10.07 11.16
N ASP A 252 19.16 -10.97 11.93
CA ASP A 252 18.60 -12.29 12.18
C ASP A 252 17.27 -12.20 12.93
N LEU A 253 17.15 -11.29 13.90
CA LEU A 253 15.88 -11.00 14.58
C LEU A 253 14.82 -10.46 13.62
N LEU A 254 15.21 -9.56 12.68
CA LEU A 254 14.28 -9.06 11.68
C LEU A 254 13.77 -10.17 10.76
N LYS A 255 14.65 -11.07 10.32
CA LYS A 255 14.27 -12.24 9.51
C LYS A 255 13.32 -13.17 10.28
N GLN A 256 13.65 -13.52 11.54
CA GLN A 256 12.77 -14.33 12.38
C GLN A 256 11.39 -13.69 12.59
N PHE A 257 11.35 -12.37 12.78
CA PHE A 257 10.07 -11.65 12.86
C PHE A 257 9.26 -11.78 11.57
N LEU A 258 9.88 -11.61 10.40
CA LEU A 258 9.21 -11.72 9.10
C LEU A 258 8.72 -13.14 8.78
N GLU A 259 9.27 -14.17 9.42
CA GLU A 259 8.81 -15.57 9.32
C GLU A 259 7.55 -15.85 10.16
N THR A 260 7.12 -14.89 11.00
CA THR A 260 5.93 -15.09 11.85
C THR A 260 4.68 -15.16 10.98
N ARG A 261 4.07 -16.36 10.93
CA ARG A 261 2.81 -16.63 10.24
C ARG A 261 1.95 -17.53 11.12
N VAL A 262 0.90 -16.98 11.69
CA VAL A 262 0.04 -17.63 12.69
C VAL A 262 -1.41 -17.17 12.52
N SER A 263 -2.37 -17.84 13.18
CA SER A 263 -3.74 -17.33 13.23
C SER A 263 -3.82 -16.02 14.04
N LEU A 264 -4.73 -15.12 13.67
CA LEU A 264 -4.84 -13.78 14.26
C LEU A 264 -5.12 -13.83 15.77
N ASP A 265 -5.87 -14.83 16.26
CA ASP A 265 -6.15 -15.01 17.68
C ASP A 265 -4.89 -15.34 18.50
N SER A 266 -3.89 -15.97 17.91
CA SER A 266 -2.61 -16.27 18.56
C SER A 266 -1.51 -15.22 18.27
N ALA A 267 -1.72 -14.33 17.30
CA ALA A 267 -0.69 -13.41 16.83
C ALA A 267 -0.18 -12.47 17.92
N ALA A 268 -1.07 -11.87 18.70
CA ALA A 268 -0.68 -10.95 19.77
C ALA A 268 0.18 -11.62 20.84
N VAL A 269 -0.17 -12.83 21.26
CA VAL A 269 0.60 -13.61 22.23
C VAL A 269 1.97 -13.98 21.66
N THR A 270 2.02 -14.42 20.40
CA THR A 270 3.27 -14.75 19.70
C THR A 270 4.20 -13.54 19.59
N LEU A 271 3.68 -12.39 19.18
CA LEU A 271 4.46 -11.15 19.03
C LEU A 271 4.94 -10.62 20.41
N ARG A 272 4.14 -10.73 21.46
CA ARG A 272 4.57 -10.37 22.82
C ARG A 272 5.67 -11.28 23.34
N ALA A 273 5.55 -12.59 23.12
CA ALA A 273 6.58 -13.56 23.49
C ALA A 273 7.89 -13.25 22.77
N PHE A 274 7.84 -13.02 21.46
CA PHE A 274 8.99 -12.61 20.66
C PHE A 274 9.64 -11.30 21.18
N ALA A 275 8.84 -10.28 21.46
CA ALA A 275 9.32 -9.01 21.99
C ALA A 275 9.99 -9.16 23.36
N SER A 276 9.40 -9.98 24.24
CA SER A 276 9.94 -10.26 25.58
C SER A 276 11.25 -11.02 25.53
N GLU A 277 11.34 -12.08 24.71
CA GLU A 277 12.53 -12.91 24.54
C GLU A 277 13.74 -12.08 24.07
N HIS A 278 13.51 -11.14 23.18
CA HIS A 278 14.56 -10.32 22.57
C HIS A 278 14.69 -8.92 23.17
N THR A 279 13.97 -8.63 24.25
CA THR A 279 14.01 -7.33 24.96
C THR A 279 13.70 -6.14 24.02
N LEU A 280 12.70 -6.31 23.15
CA LEU A 280 12.25 -5.30 22.19
C LEU A 280 11.07 -4.49 22.74
N ASP A 281 11.12 -3.17 22.64
CA ASP A 281 9.99 -2.31 23.02
C ASP A 281 8.95 -2.21 21.90
N LEU A 282 7.98 -3.10 21.94
CA LEU A 282 6.83 -3.14 21.05
C LEU A 282 5.49 -2.89 21.77
N ALA A 283 5.52 -2.51 23.07
CA ALA A 283 4.33 -2.46 23.90
C ALA A 283 3.21 -1.62 23.30
N ALA A 284 3.51 -0.39 22.86
CA ALA A 284 2.51 0.55 22.35
C ALA A 284 1.87 0.08 21.03
N VAL A 285 2.67 -0.49 20.11
CA VAL A 285 2.13 -0.97 18.83
C VAL A 285 1.36 -2.27 18.98
N LEU A 286 1.78 -3.16 19.88
CA LEU A 286 1.07 -4.40 20.18
C LEU A 286 -0.26 -4.14 20.91
N GLN A 287 -0.36 -3.11 21.73
CA GLN A 287 -1.64 -2.71 22.33
C GLN A 287 -2.66 -2.30 21.25
N LYS A 288 -2.24 -1.52 20.23
CA LYS A 288 -3.11 -1.18 19.09
C LYS A 288 -3.49 -2.40 18.26
N PHE A 289 -2.53 -3.30 18.04
CA PHE A 289 -2.77 -4.54 17.31
C PHE A 289 -3.80 -5.43 18.03
N GLU A 290 -3.72 -5.56 19.35
CA GLU A 290 -4.69 -6.31 20.17
C GLU A 290 -6.08 -5.69 20.12
N ALA A 291 -6.20 -4.38 20.32
CA ALA A 291 -7.48 -3.68 20.21
C ALA A 291 -8.15 -3.90 18.86
N ARG A 292 -7.37 -3.93 17.78
CA ARG A 292 -7.85 -4.25 16.44
C ARG A 292 -8.32 -5.69 16.32
N SER A 293 -7.54 -6.64 16.84
CA SER A 293 -7.90 -8.08 16.82
C SER A 293 -9.20 -8.33 17.59
N GLU A 294 -9.38 -7.68 18.74
CA GLU A 294 -10.61 -7.71 19.52
C GLU A 294 -11.80 -7.09 18.75
N ALA A 295 -11.59 -5.95 18.10
CA ALA A 295 -12.63 -5.32 17.30
C ALA A 295 -13.07 -6.19 16.11
N ILE A 296 -12.13 -6.91 15.46
CA ILE A 296 -12.42 -7.87 14.40
C ILE A 296 -13.26 -9.04 14.94
N ALA A 297 -12.91 -9.58 16.10
CA ALA A 297 -13.69 -10.64 16.77
C ALA A 297 -15.10 -10.15 17.14
N ASN A 298 -15.22 -8.94 17.68
CA ASN A 298 -16.50 -8.30 18.05
C ASN A 298 -17.38 -8.00 16.83
N ALA A 299 -16.78 -7.81 15.66
CA ALA A 299 -17.51 -7.72 14.39
C ALA A 299 -18.03 -9.07 13.87
N GLY A 300 -17.85 -10.15 14.62
CA GLY A 300 -18.34 -11.50 14.29
C GLY A 300 -17.46 -12.27 13.31
N ILE A 301 -16.23 -11.82 13.08
CA ILE A 301 -15.28 -12.50 12.20
C ILE A 301 -14.42 -13.46 13.06
N ALA A 302 -14.36 -14.72 12.65
CA ALA A 302 -13.59 -15.73 13.39
C ALA A 302 -12.09 -15.49 13.19
N THR A 303 -11.43 -14.92 14.20
CA THR A 303 -10.01 -14.55 14.15
C THR A 303 -9.08 -15.75 13.98
N LYS A 304 -9.52 -16.96 14.39
CA LYS A 304 -8.79 -18.21 14.14
C LYS A 304 -8.66 -18.57 12.65
N ASP A 305 -9.56 -18.05 11.80
CA ASP A 305 -9.62 -18.30 10.36
C ASP A 305 -8.91 -17.20 9.57
N ILE A 306 -8.37 -16.17 10.24
CA ILE A 306 -7.54 -15.12 9.65
C ILE A 306 -6.07 -15.46 9.90
N ILE A 307 -5.27 -15.42 8.86
CA ILE A 307 -3.83 -15.61 8.97
C ILE A 307 -3.18 -14.23 9.16
N TYR A 308 -2.52 -14.03 10.30
CA TYR A 308 -1.54 -12.95 10.45
C TYR A 308 -0.20 -13.39 9.87
N ASP A 309 0.34 -12.58 8.98
CA ASP A 309 1.63 -12.78 8.34
C ASP A 309 2.47 -11.50 8.49
N ALA A 310 3.55 -11.56 9.26
CA ALA A 310 4.38 -10.41 9.57
C ALA A 310 5.13 -9.85 8.35
N SER A 311 5.25 -10.62 7.28
CA SER A 311 5.85 -10.20 6.01
C SER A 311 4.83 -9.66 5.02
N PHE A 312 3.54 -9.86 5.29
CA PHE A 312 2.49 -9.47 4.37
C PHE A 312 2.25 -7.97 4.37
N GLY A 313 2.37 -7.37 3.21
CA GLY A 313 2.06 -5.97 2.92
C GLY A 313 1.37 -5.85 1.56
N ARG A 314 1.02 -4.63 1.19
CA ARG A 314 0.48 -4.33 -0.15
C ARG A 314 1.38 -3.30 -0.84
N PRO A 315 1.63 -3.44 -2.15
CA PRO A 315 2.60 -2.62 -2.89
C PRO A 315 2.08 -1.20 -3.18
N LEU A 316 1.60 -0.50 -2.15
CA LEU A 316 1.13 0.87 -2.21
C LEU A 316 1.76 1.65 -1.06
N ASP A 317 2.52 2.70 -1.37
CA ASP A 317 3.38 3.43 -0.42
C ASP A 317 2.60 4.26 0.61
N TYR A 318 1.29 4.38 0.48
CA TYR A 318 0.46 5.18 1.37
C TYR A 318 -0.10 4.41 2.59
N TYR A 319 0.00 3.10 2.65
CA TYR A 319 -0.46 2.35 3.83
C TYR A 319 0.37 2.67 5.08
N THR A 320 -0.30 2.68 6.25
CA THR A 320 0.31 3.09 7.53
C THR A 320 0.05 2.14 8.68
N GLY A 321 -0.84 1.17 8.51
CA GLY A 321 -1.26 0.25 9.57
C GLY A 321 -1.67 -1.10 9.02
N LEU A 322 -2.86 -1.56 9.40
CA LEU A 322 -3.49 -2.76 8.89
C LEU A 322 -3.47 -2.81 7.36
N VAL A 323 -3.13 -3.96 6.82
CA VAL A 323 -3.39 -4.35 5.43
C VAL A 323 -3.96 -5.75 5.38
N TYR A 324 -4.86 -6.04 4.44
CA TYR A 324 -5.46 -7.36 4.33
C TYR A 324 -5.85 -7.71 2.91
N GLU A 325 -6.00 -9.00 2.66
CA GLU A 325 -6.59 -9.56 1.45
C GLU A 325 -7.55 -10.68 1.78
N ILE A 326 -8.64 -10.75 1.01
CA ILE A 326 -9.57 -11.87 0.97
C ILE A 326 -9.30 -12.60 -0.33
N ARG A 327 -8.94 -13.88 -0.23
CA ARG A 327 -8.50 -14.74 -1.32
C ARG A 327 -9.42 -15.95 -1.48
N ALA A 328 -9.45 -16.52 -2.69
CA ALA A 328 -10.09 -17.81 -2.94
C ALA A 328 -9.18 -18.69 -3.80
N PRO A 329 -9.06 -20.00 -3.50
CA PRO A 329 -8.32 -20.96 -4.32
C PRO A 329 -8.86 -20.99 -5.76
N GLY A 330 -7.98 -21.17 -6.73
CA GLY A 330 -8.34 -21.34 -8.15
C GLY A 330 -8.68 -20.05 -8.92
N VAL A 331 -8.59 -18.88 -8.29
CA VAL A 331 -8.71 -17.59 -8.96
C VAL A 331 -7.33 -17.09 -9.38
N GLU A 332 -7.22 -16.50 -10.59
CA GLU A 332 -5.97 -15.91 -11.09
C GLU A 332 -5.39 -14.84 -10.15
N LYS A 333 -4.10 -14.55 -10.33
CA LYS A 333 -3.37 -13.53 -9.56
C LYS A 333 -3.46 -13.76 -8.04
N GLU A 334 -2.99 -14.94 -7.63
CA GLU A 334 -2.92 -15.34 -6.22
C GLU A 334 -4.29 -15.44 -5.52
N GLY A 335 -5.37 -15.54 -6.26
CA GLY A 335 -6.70 -15.72 -5.72
C GLY A 335 -7.32 -14.48 -5.06
N VAL A 336 -6.71 -13.30 -5.17
CA VAL A 336 -7.17 -12.08 -4.49
C VAL A 336 -8.49 -11.59 -5.05
N LEU A 337 -9.54 -11.59 -4.21
CA LEU A 337 -10.88 -11.10 -4.51
C LEU A 337 -11.10 -9.68 -4.02
N ALA A 338 -10.61 -9.38 -2.82
CA ALA A 338 -10.67 -8.06 -2.21
C ALA A 338 -9.36 -7.76 -1.48
N GLY A 339 -9.04 -6.49 -1.35
CA GLY A 339 -7.89 -6.05 -0.58
C GLY A 339 -8.06 -4.63 -0.08
N GLY A 340 -7.60 -4.40 1.14
CA GLY A 340 -7.75 -3.11 1.82
C GLY A 340 -6.67 -2.84 2.84
N GLY A 341 -6.80 -1.71 3.52
CA GLY A 341 -5.90 -1.32 4.60
C GLY A 341 -6.06 0.13 5.02
N ARG A 342 -5.28 0.53 6.04
CA ARG A 342 -5.28 1.84 6.67
C ARG A 342 -4.22 2.76 6.07
N TYR A 343 -4.58 4.02 5.79
CA TYR A 343 -3.74 5.01 5.11
C TYR A 343 -3.87 6.42 5.71
N ASP A 344 -3.59 6.58 7.00
CA ASP A 344 -3.86 7.81 7.77
C ASP A 344 -3.12 9.06 7.29
N ARG A 345 -2.06 8.92 6.49
CA ARG A 345 -1.28 10.05 5.97
C ARG A 345 -1.67 10.46 4.54
N LEU A 346 -2.48 9.66 3.86
CA LEU A 346 -2.77 9.87 2.45
C LEU A 346 -3.42 11.23 2.18
N LEU A 347 -4.45 11.61 2.97
CA LEU A 347 -5.16 12.88 2.75
C LEU A 347 -4.24 14.08 2.98
N THR A 348 -3.36 14.04 4.00
CA THR A 348 -2.35 15.10 4.23
C THR A 348 -1.36 15.18 3.06
N MET A 349 -0.91 14.05 2.52
CA MET A 349 -0.04 14.01 1.34
C MET A 349 -0.74 14.55 0.09
N LEU A 350 -2.07 14.43 0.00
CA LEU A 350 -2.91 14.98 -1.06
C LEU A 350 -3.29 16.46 -0.85
N GLY A 351 -2.82 17.09 0.24
CA GLY A 351 -2.99 18.51 0.50
C GLY A 351 -4.12 18.85 1.49
N ALA A 352 -4.64 17.89 2.24
CA ALA A 352 -5.55 18.20 3.36
C ALA A 352 -4.84 19.02 4.43
N SER A 353 -5.53 20.04 4.99
CA SER A 353 -5.01 20.92 6.03
C SER A 353 -4.88 20.21 7.39
N GLU A 354 -5.66 19.15 7.60
CA GLU A 354 -5.70 18.38 8.82
C GLU A 354 -5.37 16.89 8.54
N ASN A 355 -4.94 16.19 9.59
CA ASN A 355 -4.74 14.77 9.49
C ASN A 355 -6.09 14.04 9.56
N ILE A 356 -6.54 13.49 8.45
CA ILE A 356 -7.78 12.72 8.34
C ILE A 356 -7.40 11.25 8.17
N PRO A 357 -7.57 10.40 9.21
CA PRO A 357 -7.27 8.98 9.09
C PRO A 357 -8.21 8.33 8.08
N GLY A 358 -7.70 7.33 7.37
CA GLY A 358 -8.46 6.61 6.36
C GLY A 358 -8.22 5.12 6.39
N VAL A 359 -9.28 4.35 6.14
CA VAL A 359 -9.22 2.91 5.89
C VAL A 359 -10.24 2.55 4.83
N GLY A 360 -9.86 1.67 3.90
CA GLY A 360 -10.76 1.29 2.83
C GLY A 360 -10.39 -0.03 2.19
N PHE A 361 -11.20 -0.44 1.23
CA PHE A 361 -10.96 -1.66 0.45
C PHE A 361 -11.47 -1.55 -0.97
N SER A 362 -10.87 -2.33 -1.84
CA SER A 362 -11.31 -2.56 -3.22
C SER A 362 -11.60 -4.04 -3.46
N ILE A 363 -12.60 -4.32 -4.27
CA ILE A 363 -13.00 -5.64 -4.75
C ILE A 363 -12.82 -5.70 -6.26
N TRP A 364 -12.31 -6.80 -6.78
CA TRP A 364 -12.19 -7.08 -8.21
C TRP A 364 -13.41 -7.86 -8.70
N LEU A 365 -14.32 -7.19 -9.39
CA LEU A 365 -15.61 -7.77 -9.81
C LEU A 365 -15.42 -8.91 -10.82
N ASP A 366 -14.49 -8.77 -11.75
CA ASP A 366 -14.19 -9.78 -12.76
C ASP A 366 -13.78 -11.12 -12.12
N ARG A 367 -13.04 -11.07 -11.02
CA ARG A 367 -12.63 -12.27 -10.28
C ARG A 367 -13.78 -12.91 -9.51
N LEU A 368 -14.66 -12.08 -8.92
CA LEU A 368 -15.89 -12.57 -8.28
C LEU A 368 -16.82 -13.23 -9.29
N GLN A 369 -16.97 -12.66 -10.49
CA GLN A 369 -17.75 -13.21 -11.57
C GLN A 369 -17.23 -14.57 -12.02
N MET A 370 -15.92 -14.71 -12.19
CA MET A 370 -15.28 -15.98 -12.50
C MET A 370 -15.56 -17.04 -11.42
N LEU A 371 -15.47 -16.66 -10.16
CA LEU A 371 -15.71 -17.54 -9.00
C LEU A 371 -17.19 -17.96 -8.93
N ALA A 372 -18.11 -17.05 -9.24
CA ALA A 372 -19.56 -17.32 -9.30
C ALA A 372 -19.98 -18.12 -10.54
N GLY A 373 -19.05 -18.43 -11.45
CA GLY A 373 -19.35 -19.15 -12.70
C GLY A 373 -20.07 -18.30 -13.76
N GLU A 374 -20.09 -16.97 -13.60
CA GLU A 374 -20.62 -16.05 -14.60
C GLU A 374 -19.60 -15.88 -15.75
N LYS A 375 -20.04 -16.09 -16.99
CA LYS A 375 -19.20 -15.83 -18.17
C LYS A 375 -19.12 -14.32 -18.43
N LYS A 376 -17.91 -13.85 -18.78
CA LYS A 376 -17.73 -12.48 -19.29
C LYS A 376 -18.57 -12.19 -20.52
#